data_4e8a0cb4cc3503e488f468e6d8cbbe04
#
_entry.id   4e8a0cb4cc3503e488f468e6d8cbbe04
#
_cell.length_a   1.000
_cell.length_b   1.000
_cell.length_c   1.000
_cell.angle_alpha   90.00
_cell.angle_beta   90.00
_cell.angle_gamma   90.00
#
_symmetry.space_group_name_H-M   'P 1'
#
loop_
_entity.id
_entity.type
_entity.pdbx_description
1 polymer ?
#
loop_
_entity_poly.entity_id
_entity_poly.type
_entity_poly.pdbx_seq_one_letter_code
_entity_poly.pdbx_strand_id
1 'polypeptide(L)'
;MKIVPKLELTRAWFLLLLCCFLPVSGRAQQAGANPIYVLLWFDTEDYILPSSDDAAKRLGDFLTAEGVPATFKVVGEKARTLQRRGRSDVIVALRDHDIGYHGNTHSQHPTTAEYESSLDWNTGVEEFNRRERPGFEDVRRIFGKIPCCYGQPGNSWAPQSFKALRQWGVRLYLDEGSHVGLDGKPFWYGGLLNIFNTVEGQQLRPNDNWDNLEQSKVKFREFYARMSSAPQSGLISLYFHPCEFIHQWFWDLNFGHGANPAPEEWKVPPQKSPAQQKQTFGYFESLVRYMKEFPNVRFITGSQALDLYPDMAQGREFFSSDLAAIAQTVTSRVSFQQRGDYALSASEIFELLTSYLARAAVKNSDDLIALRLSQTPYGPSSAPPVLEKAIKVSGKQFLSTVLDVRDFLAVNHQIPNAVWLGSRSVAPQDYLVALAELSARLLRGGTLPDTVTIAPAQLVATEYIARDSVKLWDWPIFPDGFHSAHLMELARLQAWTLKPAILISQPTSASASHR
;
A
#
# COMPACT_ATOMS: atom_id res chain seq x y z
N MET A 1 -38.40 19.86 -99.03
CA MET A 1 -39.64 20.27 -98.38
C MET A 1 -39.43 20.13 -96.87
N LYS A 2 -39.53 21.27 -96.13
CA LYS A 2 -39.74 21.39 -94.69
C LYS A 2 -38.57 20.98 -93.81
N ILE A 3 -38.06 21.84 -93.12
CA ILE A 3 -38.15 22.93 -92.12
C ILE A 3 -37.21 22.58 -90.98
N VAL A 4 -36.27 23.50 -90.82
CA VAL A 4 -35.38 23.55 -89.65
C VAL A 4 -36.10 24.33 -88.52
N PRO A 5 -35.89 24.02 -87.27
CA PRO A 5 -35.77 25.13 -86.34
C PRO A 5 -34.48 25.12 -85.50
N LYS A 6 -34.11 26.32 -85.24
CA LYS A 6 -33.04 26.93 -84.53
C LYS A 6 -32.67 26.28 -83.19
N LEU A 7 -31.38 26.21 -82.95
CA LEU A 7 -30.73 25.92 -81.64
C LEU A 7 -30.50 27.25 -80.94
N GLU A 8 -31.05 27.44 -79.78
CA GLU A 8 -30.69 28.54 -78.86
C GLU A 8 -29.52 28.14 -77.98
N LEU A 9 -28.49 29.00 -77.92
CA LEU A 9 -27.34 28.90 -77.03
C LEU A 9 -27.76 29.30 -75.60
N THR A 10 -27.74 28.38 -74.68
CA THR A 10 -27.73 28.71 -73.24
C THR A 10 -26.31 28.60 -72.70
N ARG A 11 -25.84 29.71 -72.15
CA ARG A 11 -24.52 29.88 -71.51
C ARG A 11 -24.49 29.01 -70.27
N ALA A 12 -23.62 28.00 -70.21
CA ALA A 12 -23.26 27.26 -69.00
C ALA A 12 -22.12 27.99 -68.32
N TRP A 13 -22.36 28.43 -67.13
CA TRP A 13 -21.36 28.95 -66.21
C TRP A 13 -20.52 27.81 -65.61
N PHE A 14 -19.23 27.79 -65.95
CA PHE A 14 -18.25 26.94 -65.27
C PHE A 14 -17.92 27.53 -63.88
N LEU A 15 -18.50 26.97 -62.84
CA LEU A 15 -18.08 27.19 -61.47
C LEU A 15 -16.83 26.33 -61.19
N LEU A 16 -15.66 26.96 -61.18
CA LEU A 16 -14.42 26.37 -60.71
C LEU A 16 -14.53 26.20 -59.20
N LEU A 17 -14.81 25.01 -58.70
CA LEU A 17 -14.66 24.61 -57.31
C LEU A 17 -13.16 24.49 -57.00
N LEU A 18 -12.57 25.54 -56.44
CA LEU A 18 -11.23 25.54 -55.84
C LEU A 18 -11.31 24.74 -54.53
N CYS A 19 -11.06 23.43 -54.56
CA CYS A 19 -10.86 22.62 -53.38
C CYS A 19 -9.58 23.09 -52.70
N CYS A 20 -9.72 23.96 -51.68
CA CYS A 20 -8.67 24.23 -50.74
C CYS A 20 -8.39 22.94 -49.96
N PHE A 21 -7.38 22.18 -50.38
CA PHE A 21 -6.74 21.19 -49.52
C PHE A 21 -6.04 21.93 -48.41
N LEU A 22 -6.75 22.20 -47.29
CA LEU A 22 -6.11 22.47 -46.03
C LEU A 22 -5.41 21.17 -45.61
N PRO A 23 -4.11 21.18 -45.34
CA PRO A 23 -3.48 20.04 -44.70
C PRO A 23 -4.18 19.90 -43.34
N VAL A 24 -5.01 18.89 -43.20
CA VAL A 24 -5.39 18.37 -41.89
C VAL A 24 -4.05 17.90 -41.29
N SER A 25 -3.42 18.80 -40.56
CA SER A 25 -2.32 18.42 -39.65
C SER A 25 -2.92 17.40 -38.70
N GLY A 26 -2.91 16.14 -39.12
CA GLY A 26 -3.12 15.03 -38.23
C GLY A 26 -2.09 15.23 -37.11
N ARG A 27 -2.51 15.77 -35.96
CA ARG A 27 -1.82 15.53 -34.74
C ARG A 27 -1.73 14.01 -34.65
N ALA A 28 -0.60 13.46 -35.11
CA ALA A 28 -0.21 12.12 -34.69
C ALA A 28 -0.41 12.12 -33.18
N GLN A 29 -1.44 11.40 -32.76
CA GLN A 29 -1.64 11.10 -31.35
C GLN A 29 -0.37 10.36 -30.97
N GLN A 30 0.62 11.10 -30.44
CA GLN A 30 1.80 10.49 -29.84
C GLN A 30 1.26 9.42 -28.91
N ALA A 31 1.58 8.17 -29.20
CA ALA A 31 1.31 7.06 -28.31
C ALA A 31 1.71 7.57 -26.93
N GLY A 32 0.72 7.84 -26.07
CA GLY A 32 0.90 8.68 -24.90
C GLY A 32 1.99 8.07 -24.03
N ALA A 33 2.99 8.86 -23.68
CA ALA A 33 4.00 8.46 -22.72
C ALA A 33 3.27 7.92 -21.46
N ASN A 34 3.79 6.82 -20.89
CA ASN A 34 3.20 6.22 -19.71
C ASN A 34 2.99 7.28 -18.62
N PRO A 35 1.86 7.29 -17.92
CA PRO A 35 1.61 8.25 -16.86
C PRO A 35 2.61 8.12 -15.72
N ILE A 36 3.00 9.25 -15.16
CA ILE A 36 3.77 9.35 -13.93
C ILE A 36 2.81 9.85 -12.86
N TYR A 37 2.53 8.98 -11.91
CA TYR A 37 1.63 9.29 -10.81
C TYR A 37 2.38 10.00 -9.69
N VAL A 38 1.78 11.04 -9.14
CA VAL A 38 2.29 11.77 -7.96
C VAL A 38 1.25 11.69 -6.87
N LEU A 39 1.58 11.02 -5.78
CA LEU A 39 0.77 10.89 -4.58
C LEU A 39 1.30 11.87 -3.54
N LEU A 40 0.56 12.97 -3.33
CA LEU A 40 0.84 13.92 -2.26
C LEU A 40 0.03 13.55 -1.02
N TRP A 41 0.72 13.46 0.12
CA TRP A 41 0.05 13.19 1.38
C TRP A 41 0.64 13.99 2.54
N PHE A 42 -0.19 14.22 3.57
CA PHE A 42 0.10 15.13 4.66
C PHE A 42 -0.23 14.49 6.00
N ASP A 43 0.74 14.49 6.91
CA ASP A 43 0.53 14.12 8.30
C ASP A 43 -0.01 15.35 9.06
N THR A 44 -1.33 15.34 9.27
CA THR A 44 -2.07 16.46 9.86
C THR A 44 -2.27 16.18 11.35
N GLU A 45 -1.26 16.51 12.13
CA GLU A 45 -1.03 15.92 13.44
C GLU A 45 -1.02 16.93 14.59
N ASP A 46 -0.39 18.10 14.43
CA ASP A 46 -0.22 19.07 15.51
C ASP A 46 -1.57 19.63 16.01
N TYR A 47 -1.92 19.24 17.21
CA TYR A 47 -3.10 19.73 17.92
C TYR A 47 -2.77 20.76 19.02
N ILE A 48 -1.51 21.13 19.20
CA ILE A 48 -1.05 22.09 20.22
C ILE A 48 -1.18 23.52 19.66
N LEU A 49 -0.53 23.81 18.54
CA LEU A 49 -0.44 25.15 17.96
C LEU A 49 -1.66 25.47 17.06
N PRO A 50 -2.50 26.49 17.39
CA PRO A 50 -3.66 26.83 16.56
C PRO A 50 -3.31 27.24 15.12
N SER A 51 -2.18 27.91 14.88
CA SER A 51 -1.78 28.31 13.52
C SER A 51 -1.41 27.12 12.62
N SER A 52 -1.19 25.90 13.16
CA SER A 52 -1.06 24.71 12.32
C SER A 52 -2.42 24.28 11.71
N ASP A 53 -3.54 24.70 12.31
CA ASP A 53 -4.88 24.54 11.70
C ASP A 53 -4.97 25.39 10.43
N ASP A 54 -4.47 26.65 10.48
CA ASP A 54 -4.43 27.57 9.33
C ASP A 54 -3.50 27.07 8.23
N ALA A 55 -2.36 26.49 8.60
CA ALA A 55 -1.44 25.89 7.64
C ALA A 55 -2.09 24.72 6.90
N ALA A 56 -2.76 23.81 7.60
CA ALA A 56 -3.48 22.70 6.99
C ALA A 56 -4.56 23.18 6.02
N LYS A 57 -5.36 24.19 6.46
CA LYS A 57 -6.38 24.81 5.61
C LYS A 57 -5.77 25.42 4.34
N ARG A 58 -4.70 26.22 4.48
CA ARG A 58 -4.04 26.86 3.35
C ARG A 58 -3.54 25.85 2.31
N LEU A 59 -2.98 24.74 2.76
CA LEU A 59 -2.53 23.67 1.86
C LEU A 59 -3.71 23.01 1.14
N GLY A 60 -4.79 22.68 1.86
CA GLY A 60 -6.00 22.12 1.26
C GLY A 60 -6.62 23.05 0.24
N ASP A 61 -6.84 24.33 0.60
CA ASP A 61 -7.40 25.35 -0.31
C ASP A 61 -6.53 25.54 -1.57
N PHE A 62 -5.21 25.62 -1.40
CA PHE A 62 -4.27 25.75 -2.52
C PHE A 62 -4.38 24.55 -3.48
N LEU A 63 -4.34 23.33 -2.95
CA LEU A 63 -4.40 22.12 -3.76
C LEU A 63 -5.76 22.00 -4.48
N THR A 64 -6.85 22.33 -3.82
CA THR A 64 -8.17 22.40 -4.45
C THR A 64 -8.22 23.43 -5.57
N ALA A 65 -7.68 24.64 -5.35
CA ALA A 65 -7.63 25.70 -6.36
C ALA A 65 -6.77 25.30 -7.57
N GLU A 66 -5.70 24.54 -7.36
CA GLU A 66 -4.86 24.02 -8.43
C GLU A 66 -5.45 22.75 -9.10
N GLY A 67 -6.56 22.20 -8.62
CA GLY A 67 -7.13 20.93 -9.11
C GLY A 67 -6.21 19.73 -8.84
N VAL A 68 -5.44 19.77 -7.75
CA VAL A 68 -4.50 18.73 -7.35
C VAL A 68 -5.10 17.92 -6.20
N PRO A 69 -5.50 16.66 -6.42
CA PRO A 69 -5.97 15.80 -5.34
C PRO A 69 -4.81 15.40 -4.41
N ALA A 70 -5.10 15.24 -3.12
CA ALA A 70 -4.14 14.84 -2.11
C ALA A 70 -4.78 13.96 -1.03
N THR A 71 -3.99 13.50 -0.07
CA THR A 71 -4.46 12.70 1.08
C THR A 71 -3.97 13.35 2.37
N PHE A 72 -4.88 13.66 3.28
CA PHE A 72 -4.57 14.19 4.61
C PHE A 72 -4.81 13.10 5.66
N LYS A 73 -3.74 12.57 6.25
CA LYS A 73 -3.83 11.65 7.38
C LYS A 73 -3.99 12.48 8.65
N VAL A 74 -5.08 12.29 9.37
CA VAL A 74 -5.46 13.12 10.52
C VAL A 74 -5.35 12.32 11.80
N VAL A 75 -4.68 12.89 12.81
CA VAL A 75 -4.65 12.37 14.18
C VAL A 75 -6.02 12.53 14.83
N GLY A 76 -6.48 11.52 15.58
CA GLY A 76 -7.76 11.56 16.27
C GLY A 76 -7.91 12.79 17.17
N GLU A 77 -6.89 13.10 17.99
CA GLU A 77 -6.88 14.28 18.85
C GLU A 77 -6.86 15.60 18.05
N LYS A 78 -6.20 15.63 16.89
CA LYS A 78 -6.28 16.77 15.97
C LYS A 78 -7.71 17.00 15.47
N ALA A 79 -8.39 15.95 15.06
CA ALA A 79 -9.78 16.04 14.63
C ALA A 79 -10.69 16.58 15.73
N ARG A 80 -10.58 16.03 16.96
CA ARG A 80 -11.30 16.52 18.14
C ARG A 80 -10.98 17.98 18.47
N THR A 81 -9.71 18.36 18.34
CA THR A 81 -9.24 19.74 18.57
C THR A 81 -9.82 20.72 17.56
N LEU A 82 -9.85 20.37 16.28
CA LEU A 82 -10.52 21.19 15.25
C LEU A 82 -12.01 21.40 15.58
N GLN A 83 -12.69 20.34 16.03
CA GLN A 83 -14.10 20.43 16.44
C GLN A 83 -14.27 21.33 17.67
N ARG A 84 -13.43 21.19 18.72
CA ARG A 84 -13.50 22.03 19.94
C ARG A 84 -13.19 23.50 19.65
N ARG A 85 -12.28 23.79 18.71
CA ARG A 85 -11.93 25.15 18.27
C ARG A 85 -12.95 25.76 17.30
N GLY A 86 -13.99 25.01 16.90
CA GLY A 86 -14.98 25.47 15.92
C GLY A 86 -14.43 25.64 14.51
N ARG A 87 -13.32 24.97 14.16
CA ARG A 87 -12.62 25.09 12.88
C ARG A 87 -13.30 24.25 11.77
N SER A 88 -14.61 24.49 11.57
CA SER A 88 -15.34 23.87 10.46
C SER A 88 -14.78 24.24 9.09
N ASP A 89 -14.18 25.41 8.97
CA ASP A 89 -13.50 25.90 7.76
C ASP A 89 -12.31 24.99 7.36
N VAL A 90 -11.51 24.55 8.33
CA VAL A 90 -10.42 23.59 8.11
C VAL A 90 -10.95 22.22 7.72
N ILE A 91 -11.96 21.72 8.48
CA ILE A 91 -12.57 20.42 8.21
C ILE A 91 -13.14 20.38 6.78
N VAL A 92 -13.80 21.44 6.32
CA VAL A 92 -14.34 21.52 4.96
C VAL A 92 -13.22 21.53 3.93
N ALA A 93 -12.17 22.37 4.09
CA ALA A 93 -11.06 22.44 3.16
C ALA A 93 -10.34 21.09 2.98
N LEU A 94 -10.14 20.34 4.06
CA LEU A 94 -9.48 19.02 3.98
C LEU A 94 -10.42 17.94 3.40
N ARG A 95 -11.73 18.06 3.58
CA ARG A 95 -12.73 17.11 3.02
C ARG A 95 -12.80 17.09 1.50
N ASP A 96 -12.30 18.11 0.83
CA ASP A 96 -12.20 18.12 -0.64
C ASP A 96 -11.12 17.14 -1.15
N HIS A 97 -10.31 16.62 -0.24
CA HIS A 97 -9.27 15.62 -0.48
C HIS A 97 -9.61 14.29 0.21
N ASP A 98 -8.75 13.28 0.04
CA ASP A 98 -8.86 12.05 0.81
C ASP A 98 -8.46 12.28 2.26
N ILE A 99 -9.18 11.61 3.17
CA ILE A 99 -8.87 11.61 4.59
C ILE A 99 -8.30 10.24 4.97
N GLY A 100 -7.13 10.25 5.61
CA GLY A 100 -6.50 9.08 6.24
C GLY A 100 -6.52 9.19 7.75
N TYR A 101 -6.05 8.17 8.44
CA TYR A 101 -5.92 8.09 9.89
C TYR A 101 -4.44 8.03 10.29
N HIS A 102 -4.05 8.79 11.34
CA HIS A 102 -2.67 8.94 11.78
C HIS A 102 -2.49 8.73 13.30
N GLY A 103 -3.12 7.70 13.82
CA GLY A 103 -3.13 7.42 15.25
C GLY A 103 -4.12 8.27 16.05
N ASN A 104 -4.39 7.82 17.30
CA ASN A 104 -5.38 8.47 18.16
C ASN A 104 -4.84 9.75 18.82
N THR A 105 -3.67 9.66 19.43
CA THR A 105 -3.03 10.75 20.19
C THR A 105 -1.59 11.03 19.75
N HIS A 106 -1.13 10.37 18.69
CA HIS A 106 0.19 10.51 18.09
C HIS A 106 1.32 10.20 19.08
N SER A 107 1.93 11.21 19.70
CA SER A 107 3.14 11.12 20.51
C SER A 107 2.90 10.91 22.01
N GLN A 108 1.64 10.85 22.46
CA GLN A 108 1.36 10.58 23.88
C GLN A 108 1.75 9.14 24.23
N HIS A 109 2.54 9.00 25.31
CA HIS A 109 2.99 7.67 25.76
C HIS A 109 1.93 6.90 26.54
N PRO A 110 1.92 5.55 26.42
CA PRO A 110 2.76 4.79 25.51
C PRO A 110 2.25 4.87 24.06
N THR A 111 3.17 5.08 23.11
CA THR A 111 2.89 5.05 21.68
C THR A 111 2.67 3.62 21.17
N THR A 112 2.25 3.46 19.92
CA THR A 112 1.89 2.13 19.37
C THR A 112 3.00 1.10 19.53
N ALA A 113 4.24 1.42 19.16
CA ALA A 113 5.35 0.48 19.29
C ALA A 113 5.66 0.15 20.76
N GLU A 114 5.48 1.11 21.66
CA GLU A 114 5.76 0.88 23.09
C GLU A 114 4.75 -0.10 23.71
N TYR A 115 3.44 0.11 23.53
CA TYR A 115 2.46 -0.79 24.14
C TYR A 115 2.37 -2.16 23.45
N GLU A 116 2.71 -2.24 22.15
CA GLU A 116 2.73 -3.50 21.40
C GLU A 116 4.00 -4.33 21.64
N SER A 117 5.08 -3.72 22.11
CA SER A 117 6.42 -4.33 22.19
C SER A 117 6.51 -5.59 23.05
N SER A 118 5.58 -5.79 23.98
CA SER A 118 5.52 -6.95 24.89
C SER A 118 4.31 -7.87 24.65
N LEU A 119 3.43 -7.54 23.70
CA LEU A 119 2.18 -8.25 23.46
C LEU A 119 2.35 -9.29 22.36
N ASP A 120 1.73 -10.46 22.54
CA ASP A 120 1.60 -11.45 21.46
C ASP A 120 0.72 -10.92 20.33
N TRP A 121 0.68 -11.67 19.21
CA TRP A 121 -0.06 -11.28 18.02
C TRP A 121 -1.54 -10.96 18.27
N ASN A 122 -2.25 -11.81 19.00
CA ASN A 122 -3.70 -11.65 19.17
C ASN A 122 -4.02 -10.57 20.19
N THR A 123 -3.34 -10.60 21.34
CA THR A 123 -3.49 -9.59 22.40
C THR A 123 -3.12 -8.19 21.89
N GLY A 124 -2.07 -8.08 21.07
CA GLY A 124 -1.70 -6.82 20.43
C GLY A 124 -2.77 -6.30 19.49
N VAL A 125 -3.36 -7.15 18.63
CA VAL A 125 -4.49 -6.74 17.78
C VAL A 125 -5.65 -6.20 18.62
N GLU A 126 -5.98 -6.83 19.73
CA GLU A 126 -7.04 -6.37 20.64
C GLU A 126 -6.68 -5.03 21.30
N GLU A 127 -5.44 -4.88 21.75
CA GLU A 127 -4.96 -3.65 22.40
C GLU A 127 -4.90 -2.48 21.42
N PHE A 128 -4.44 -2.70 20.18
CA PHE A 128 -4.49 -1.70 19.12
C PHE A 128 -5.94 -1.27 18.84
N ASN A 129 -6.87 -2.23 18.72
CA ASN A 129 -8.30 -1.91 18.58
C ASN A 129 -8.81 -1.06 19.74
N ARG A 130 -8.46 -1.39 20.98
CA ARG A 130 -8.91 -0.68 22.16
C ARG A 130 -8.41 0.77 22.20
N ARG A 131 -7.15 1.01 21.83
CA ARG A 131 -6.52 2.33 21.91
C ARG A 131 -6.80 3.21 20.69
N GLU A 132 -6.78 2.63 19.51
CA GLU A 132 -6.75 3.38 18.27
C GLU A 132 -8.14 3.52 17.62
N ARG A 133 -9.02 2.52 17.77
CA ARG A 133 -10.37 2.58 17.17
C ARG A 133 -11.19 3.83 17.55
N PRO A 134 -11.15 4.35 18.79
CA PRO A 134 -11.86 5.59 19.12
C PRO A 134 -11.42 6.79 18.27
N GLY A 135 -10.09 6.95 18.05
CA GLY A 135 -9.55 8.02 17.20
C GLY A 135 -9.97 7.87 15.73
N PHE A 136 -9.94 6.66 15.21
CA PHE A 136 -10.41 6.35 13.85
C PHE A 136 -11.89 6.73 13.65
N GLU A 137 -12.76 6.37 14.60
CA GLU A 137 -14.18 6.70 14.54
C GLU A 137 -14.44 8.21 14.71
N ASP A 138 -13.64 8.91 15.51
CA ASP A 138 -13.71 10.37 15.61
C ASP A 138 -13.33 11.05 14.29
N VAL A 139 -12.24 10.65 13.64
CA VAL A 139 -11.88 11.16 12.32
C VAL A 139 -13.01 10.89 11.33
N ARG A 140 -13.52 9.66 11.29
CA ARG A 140 -14.64 9.28 10.42
C ARG A 140 -15.88 10.17 10.64
N ARG A 141 -16.28 10.38 11.89
CA ARG A 141 -17.44 11.16 12.28
C ARG A 141 -17.27 12.64 11.96
N ILE A 142 -16.13 13.22 12.32
CA ILE A 142 -15.86 14.66 12.20
C ILE A 142 -15.72 15.07 10.74
N PHE A 143 -14.99 14.30 9.95
CA PHE A 143 -14.81 14.57 8.53
C PHE A 143 -15.94 14.01 7.65
N GLY A 144 -16.83 13.15 8.18
CA GLY A 144 -17.90 12.51 7.41
C GLY A 144 -17.42 11.59 6.29
N LYS A 145 -16.18 11.09 6.39
CA LYS A 145 -15.53 10.17 5.44
C LYS A 145 -14.88 9.02 6.19
N ILE A 146 -14.95 7.82 5.62
CA ILE A 146 -14.15 6.68 6.12
C ILE A 146 -12.69 6.96 5.77
N PRO A 147 -11.74 6.94 6.74
CA PRO A 147 -10.34 7.09 6.43
C PRO A 147 -9.86 6.03 5.42
N CYS A 148 -9.30 6.47 4.29
CA CYS A 148 -8.89 5.59 3.19
C CYS A 148 -7.59 4.83 3.47
N CYS A 149 -6.76 5.34 4.37
CA CYS A 149 -5.47 4.80 4.70
C CYS A 149 -5.12 5.02 6.17
N TYR A 150 -4.09 4.33 6.60
CA TYR A 150 -3.41 4.56 7.87
C TYR A 150 -1.92 4.82 7.62
N GLY A 151 -1.30 5.61 8.47
CA GLY A 151 0.14 5.71 8.65
C GLY A 151 0.44 5.86 10.13
N GLN A 152 1.51 5.23 10.60
CA GLN A 152 1.91 5.32 12.00
C GLN A 152 2.47 6.70 12.34
N PRO A 153 2.31 7.18 13.58
CA PRO A 153 3.05 8.32 14.09
C PRO A 153 4.56 8.02 14.17
N GLY A 154 5.37 8.85 13.53
CA GLY A 154 6.82 8.66 13.50
C GLY A 154 7.23 7.22 13.16
N ASN A 155 8.20 6.67 13.89
CA ASN A 155 8.60 5.26 13.74
C ASN A 155 7.84 4.29 14.67
N SER A 156 6.68 4.71 15.24
CA SER A 156 5.89 3.88 16.17
C SER A 156 5.07 2.82 15.43
N TRP A 157 5.75 1.89 14.80
CA TRP A 157 5.20 0.83 13.96
C TRP A 157 5.01 -0.48 14.74
N ALA A 158 3.94 -1.23 14.41
CA ALA A 158 3.71 -2.57 14.94
C ALA A 158 2.97 -3.46 13.92
N PRO A 159 3.37 -4.72 13.72
CA PRO A 159 2.73 -5.61 12.73
C PRO A 159 1.30 -6.00 13.11
N GLN A 160 0.94 -5.98 14.39
CA GLN A 160 -0.40 -6.30 14.89
C GLN A 160 -1.44 -5.30 14.37
N SER A 161 -1.05 -4.03 14.13
CA SER A 161 -1.92 -2.99 13.59
C SER A 161 -2.56 -3.36 12.25
N PHE A 162 -1.88 -4.12 11.41
CA PHE A 162 -2.38 -4.50 10.08
C PHE A 162 -3.66 -5.31 10.15
N LYS A 163 -3.77 -6.27 11.10
CA LYS A 163 -4.98 -7.07 11.27
C LYS A 163 -6.16 -6.22 11.76
N ALA A 164 -5.94 -5.33 12.71
CA ALA A 164 -6.95 -4.41 13.21
C ALA A 164 -7.43 -3.44 12.12
N LEU A 165 -6.51 -2.80 11.40
CA LEU A 165 -6.82 -1.88 10.30
C LEU A 165 -7.64 -2.54 9.21
N ARG A 166 -7.28 -3.76 8.81
CA ARG A 166 -8.05 -4.54 7.83
C ARG A 166 -9.47 -4.84 8.31
N GLN A 167 -9.66 -5.15 9.60
CA GLN A 167 -10.99 -5.32 10.21
C GLN A 167 -11.84 -4.03 10.17
N TRP A 168 -11.20 -2.85 10.17
CA TRP A 168 -11.88 -1.55 10.02
C TRP A 168 -12.19 -1.19 8.57
N GLY A 169 -11.74 -1.99 7.61
CA GLY A 169 -11.90 -1.75 6.19
C GLY A 169 -10.81 -0.87 5.58
N VAL A 170 -9.76 -0.54 6.32
CA VAL A 170 -8.57 0.14 5.79
C VAL A 170 -7.79 -0.84 4.91
N ARG A 171 -7.44 -0.39 3.70
CA ARG A 171 -6.74 -1.23 2.71
C ARG A 171 -5.39 -0.68 2.28
N LEU A 172 -5.05 0.54 2.69
CA LEU A 172 -3.80 1.22 2.34
C LEU A 172 -3.03 1.59 3.60
N TYR A 173 -1.76 1.22 3.64
CA TYR A 173 -0.76 1.71 4.58
C TYR A 173 0.10 2.73 3.84
N LEU A 174 0.03 3.99 4.25
CA LEU A 174 0.69 5.11 3.57
C LEU A 174 1.60 5.84 4.56
N ASP A 175 2.91 5.58 4.49
CA ASP A 175 3.87 6.15 5.44
C ASP A 175 5.32 6.08 4.96
N GLU A 176 6.28 6.33 5.85
CA GLU A 176 7.68 5.99 5.69
C GLU A 176 7.93 4.52 6.03
N GLY A 177 8.64 3.80 5.19
CA GLY A 177 8.86 2.37 5.38
C GLY A 177 10.28 2.04 5.80
N SER A 178 10.51 1.90 7.12
CA SER A 178 11.79 1.44 7.65
C SER A 178 11.78 -0.03 8.08
N HIS A 179 10.63 -0.54 8.54
CA HIS A 179 10.51 -1.86 9.15
C HIS A 179 10.31 -2.99 8.14
N VAL A 180 9.56 -2.73 7.08
CA VAL A 180 9.28 -3.64 5.97
C VAL A 180 9.45 -2.90 4.66
N GLY A 181 10.05 -3.51 3.64
CA GLY A 181 10.18 -2.86 2.34
C GLY A 181 10.41 -3.89 1.23
N LEU A 182 10.02 -3.57 0.01
CA LEU A 182 10.26 -4.39 -1.17
C LEU A 182 10.88 -3.54 -2.28
N ASP A 183 12.20 -3.38 -2.22
CA ASP A 183 13.01 -2.66 -3.23
C ASP A 183 12.51 -1.24 -3.53
N GLY A 184 11.94 -0.55 -2.53
CA GLY A 184 11.40 0.81 -2.67
C GLY A 184 10.14 0.92 -3.54
N LYS A 185 9.48 -0.20 -3.83
CA LYS A 185 8.26 -0.27 -4.65
C LYS A 185 7.04 -0.55 -3.78
N PRO A 186 5.82 -0.21 -4.24
CA PRO A 186 4.59 -0.63 -3.58
C PRO A 186 4.48 -2.15 -3.45
N PHE A 187 3.96 -2.63 -2.33
CA PHE A 187 3.82 -4.05 -2.05
C PHE A 187 2.63 -4.33 -1.13
N TRP A 188 2.19 -5.57 -1.10
CA TRP A 188 1.19 -6.07 -0.17
C TRP A 188 1.87 -6.71 1.04
N TYR A 189 1.44 -6.34 2.25
CA TYR A 189 1.88 -6.91 3.51
C TYR A 189 0.77 -6.77 4.55
N GLY A 190 0.54 -7.80 5.36
CA GLY A 190 -0.57 -7.83 6.31
C GLY A 190 -1.96 -7.71 5.67
N GLY A 191 -2.06 -7.93 4.36
CA GLY A 191 -3.28 -7.77 3.56
C GLY A 191 -3.63 -6.33 3.20
N LEU A 192 -2.73 -5.36 3.44
CA LEU A 192 -2.84 -3.97 3.02
C LEU A 192 -1.84 -3.68 1.89
N LEU A 193 -2.22 -2.79 0.97
CA LEU A 193 -1.29 -2.16 0.05
C LEU A 193 -0.39 -1.21 0.85
N ASN A 194 0.93 -1.36 0.73
CA ASN A 194 1.91 -0.49 1.38
C ASN A 194 2.54 0.41 0.31
N ILE A 195 2.36 1.71 0.46
CA ILE A 195 3.01 2.73 -0.34
C ILE A 195 3.78 3.63 0.62
N PHE A 196 5.10 3.60 0.47
CA PHE A 196 5.98 4.41 1.29
C PHE A 196 6.50 5.59 0.49
N ASN A 197 7.20 6.49 1.16
CA ASN A 197 7.98 7.49 0.48
C ASN A 197 8.87 6.85 -0.58
N THR A 198 8.71 7.27 -1.81
CA THR A 198 9.66 6.86 -2.85
C THR A 198 10.98 7.63 -2.70
N VAL A 199 12.07 7.05 -3.18
CA VAL A 199 13.39 7.71 -3.17
C VAL A 199 13.31 9.07 -3.89
N GLU A 200 12.57 9.11 -4.99
CA GLU A 200 12.29 10.33 -5.73
C GLU A 200 11.53 11.36 -4.89
N GLY A 201 10.51 10.92 -4.15
CA GLY A 201 9.73 11.76 -3.26
C GLY A 201 10.60 12.37 -2.16
N GLN A 202 11.43 11.58 -1.50
CA GLN A 202 12.37 12.06 -0.48
C GLN A 202 13.33 13.09 -1.03
N GLN A 203 13.84 12.91 -2.26
CA GLN A 203 14.77 13.85 -2.87
C GLN A 203 14.12 15.17 -3.29
N LEU A 204 12.78 15.21 -3.40
CA LEU A 204 12.04 16.45 -3.70
C LEU A 204 11.68 17.24 -2.45
N ARG A 205 11.78 16.64 -1.26
CA ARG A 205 11.53 17.34 0.01
C ARG A 205 12.70 18.28 0.32
N PRO A 206 12.40 19.44 0.92
CA PRO A 206 13.42 20.43 1.23
C PRO A 206 14.36 20.04 2.37
N ASN A 207 14.03 19.06 3.24
CA ASN A 207 14.81 18.64 4.40
C ASN A 207 15.34 19.85 5.20
N ASP A 208 14.43 20.71 5.64
CA ASP A 208 14.68 21.97 6.34
C ASP A 208 15.35 23.08 5.50
N ASN A 209 15.74 22.81 4.26
CA ASN A 209 16.29 23.81 3.35
C ASN A 209 15.27 24.26 2.30
N TRP A 210 14.35 25.12 2.69
CA TRP A 210 13.32 25.66 1.81
C TRP A 210 13.83 26.69 0.78
N ASP A 211 15.14 26.91 0.70
CA ASP A 211 15.77 27.78 -0.29
C ASP A 211 16.11 27.04 -1.61
N ASN A 212 15.97 25.73 -1.64
CA ASN A 212 16.54 24.89 -2.69
C ASN A 212 15.53 24.44 -3.77
N LEU A 213 14.53 25.29 -4.07
CA LEU A 213 13.47 24.99 -5.05
C LEU A 213 14.02 24.63 -6.44
N GLU A 214 15.02 25.34 -6.92
CA GLU A 214 15.57 25.09 -8.27
C GLU A 214 16.28 23.74 -8.34
N GLN A 215 16.95 23.31 -7.28
CA GLN A 215 17.53 21.97 -7.22
C GLN A 215 16.44 20.89 -7.27
N SER A 216 15.31 21.07 -6.56
CA SER A 216 14.19 20.13 -6.60
C SER A 216 13.55 20.07 -7.98
N LYS A 217 13.43 21.19 -8.69
CA LYS A 217 12.97 21.21 -10.08
C LYS A 217 13.92 20.46 -11.02
N VAL A 218 15.25 20.61 -10.84
CA VAL A 218 16.26 19.85 -11.60
C VAL A 218 16.08 18.37 -11.35
N LYS A 219 16.03 17.96 -10.09
CA LYS A 219 15.81 16.55 -9.70
C LYS A 219 14.51 15.98 -10.29
N PHE A 220 13.42 16.74 -10.20
CA PHE A 220 12.16 16.29 -10.78
C PHE A 220 12.28 16.05 -12.30
N ARG A 221 12.95 16.92 -13.04
CA ARG A 221 13.20 16.70 -14.48
C ARG A 221 13.99 15.43 -14.76
N GLU A 222 15.00 15.13 -13.96
CA GLU A 222 15.80 13.91 -14.07
C GLU A 222 14.93 12.66 -13.86
N PHE A 223 14.09 12.66 -12.81
CA PHE A 223 13.15 11.58 -12.54
C PHE A 223 12.10 11.44 -13.63
N TYR A 224 11.53 12.55 -14.05
CA TYR A 224 10.57 12.58 -15.15
C TYR A 224 11.14 11.97 -16.42
N ALA A 225 12.33 12.36 -16.83
CA ALA A 225 12.99 11.83 -18.03
C ALA A 225 13.22 10.31 -17.90
N ARG A 226 13.71 9.84 -16.76
CA ARG A 226 13.93 8.42 -16.50
C ARG A 226 12.63 7.62 -16.50
N MET A 227 11.60 8.11 -15.81
CA MET A 227 10.30 7.42 -15.73
C MET A 227 9.55 7.43 -17.06
N SER A 228 9.63 8.53 -17.82
CA SER A 228 8.98 8.64 -19.14
C SER A 228 9.57 7.70 -20.18
N SER A 229 10.84 7.31 -20.03
CA SER A 229 11.50 6.32 -20.89
C SER A 229 11.28 4.87 -20.43
N ALA A 230 10.72 4.65 -19.25
CA ALA A 230 10.45 3.32 -18.73
C ALA A 230 9.26 2.65 -19.46
N PRO A 231 9.27 1.32 -19.62
CA PRO A 231 8.17 0.60 -20.27
C PRO A 231 6.88 0.59 -19.45
N GLN A 232 6.93 1.00 -18.19
CA GLN A 232 5.81 1.02 -17.25
C GLN A 232 5.63 2.41 -16.64
N SER A 233 4.41 2.71 -16.19
CA SER A 233 4.10 3.90 -15.41
C SER A 233 4.93 3.96 -14.12
N GLY A 234 5.25 5.18 -13.66
CA GLY A 234 5.97 5.42 -12.40
C GLY A 234 5.06 5.99 -11.31
N LEU A 235 5.49 5.85 -10.06
CA LEU A 235 4.86 6.47 -8.90
C LEU A 235 5.90 7.28 -8.12
N ILE A 236 5.56 8.52 -7.79
CA ILE A 236 6.28 9.38 -6.84
C ILE A 236 5.35 9.58 -5.64
N SER A 237 5.72 9.05 -4.49
CA SER A 237 5.02 9.26 -3.21
C SER A 237 5.80 10.30 -2.40
N LEU A 238 5.15 11.39 -2.06
CA LEU A 238 5.77 12.58 -1.44
C LEU A 238 4.90 13.10 -0.30
N TYR A 239 5.49 13.25 0.88
CA TYR A 239 4.76 13.69 2.06
C TYR A 239 5.28 14.99 2.66
N PHE A 240 4.42 15.63 3.43
CA PHE A 240 4.69 16.83 4.23
C PHE A 240 3.86 16.82 5.51
N HIS A 241 4.25 17.66 6.46
CA HIS A 241 3.44 17.96 7.63
C HIS A 241 2.97 19.42 7.55
N PRO A 242 1.69 19.74 7.68
CA PRO A 242 1.25 21.14 7.67
C PRO A 242 1.98 22.00 8.70
N CYS A 243 2.33 21.45 9.85
CA CYS A 243 3.05 22.15 10.91
C CYS A 243 4.49 22.54 10.51
N GLU A 244 5.19 21.78 9.68
CA GLU A 244 6.56 22.10 9.25
C GLU A 244 6.66 23.39 8.43
N PHE A 245 5.55 23.87 7.85
CA PHE A 245 5.51 25.13 7.13
C PHE A 245 5.59 26.36 8.05
N ILE A 246 5.27 26.17 9.33
CA ILE A 246 5.19 27.28 10.29
C ILE A 246 6.07 27.11 11.53
N HIS A 247 6.42 25.88 11.93
CA HIS A 247 7.25 25.61 13.10
C HIS A 247 8.74 25.87 12.82
N GLN A 248 9.49 26.31 13.85
CA GLN A 248 10.94 26.27 13.88
C GLN A 248 11.48 24.93 14.34
N TRP A 249 10.73 24.24 15.23
CA TRP A 249 10.98 22.85 15.65
C TRP A 249 9.66 22.11 15.81
N PHE A 250 9.71 20.79 15.75
CA PHE A 250 8.52 19.94 15.69
C PHE A 250 7.74 19.99 17.00
N TRP A 251 6.42 20.02 16.91
CA TRP A 251 5.48 20.15 18.04
C TRP A 251 5.55 18.98 19.03
N ASP A 252 5.81 17.77 18.52
CA ASP A 252 5.82 16.52 19.26
C ASP A 252 7.07 16.35 20.17
N LEU A 253 8.10 17.22 20.01
CA LEU A 253 9.22 17.28 20.95
C LEU A 253 8.80 17.58 22.39
N ASN A 254 7.56 18.01 22.62
CA ASN A 254 6.95 18.03 23.95
C ASN A 254 6.96 16.65 24.63
N PHE A 255 6.92 15.58 23.85
CA PHE A 255 6.86 14.20 24.29
C PHE A 255 8.22 13.48 24.17
N GLY A 256 9.28 14.22 23.87
CA GLY A 256 10.62 13.66 23.63
C GLY A 256 11.15 12.84 24.80
N HIS A 257 11.95 11.80 24.48
CA HIS A 257 12.60 10.91 25.44
C HIS A 257 11.64 10.23 26.44
N GLY A 258 10.43 9.90 25.99
CA GLY A 258 9.42 9.27 26.84
C GLY A 258 8.66 10.22 27.77
N ALA A 259 8.83 11.53 27.61
CA ALA A 259 8.07 12.51 28.40
C ALA A 259 6.58 12.48 28.02
N ASN A 260 5.71 12.61 29.02
CA ASN A 260 4.27 12.65 28.79
C ASN A 260 3.63 13.78 29.62
N PRO A 261 3.93 15.05 29.28
CA PRO A 261 3.48 16.20 30.06
C PRO A 261 1.95 16.33 30.00
N ALA A 262 1.38 16.89 31.08
CA ALA A 262 -0.03 17.25 31.09
C ALA A 262 -0.33 18.36 30.05
N PRO A 263 -1.57 18.46 29.53
CA PRO A 263 -1.90 19.45 28.52
C PRO A 263 -1.55 20.90 28.89
N GLU A 264 -1.58 21.23 30.17
CA GLU A 264 -1.27 22.56 30.70
C GLU A 264 0.24 22.87 30.65
N GLU A 265 1.07 21.82 30.51
CA GLU A 265 2.52 21.92 30.44
C GLU A 265 3.05 21.93 29.00
N TRP A 266 2.18 21.72 28.02
CA TRP A 266 2.60 21.69 26.62
C TRP A 266 3.18 23.03 26.18
N LYS A 267 4.37 22.97 25.60
CA LYS A 267 5.06 24.12 25.05
C LYS A 267 4.65 24.34 23.60
N VAL A 268 4.12 25.50 23.32
CA VAL A 268 3.80 25.90 21.94
C VAL A 268 5.10 26.10 21.18
N PRO A 269 5.34 25.42 20.06
CA PRO A 269 6.54 25.60 19.26
C PRO A 269 6.69 27.04 18.77
N PRO A 270 7.91 27.63 18.79
CA PRO A 270 8.15 28.92 18.17
C PRO A 270 7.88 28.82 16.69
N GLN A 271 7.26 29.89 16.15
CA GLN A 271 6.89 29.93 14.74
C GLN A 271 8.01 30.58 13.91
N LYS A 272 8.12 30.13 12.66
CA LYS A 272 8.90 30.82 11.63
C LYS A 272 8.38 32.25 11.47
N SER A 273 9.27 33.18 11.12
CA SER A 273 8.86 34.54 10.79
C SER A 273 7.89 34.56 9.59
N PRO A 274 7.06 35.60 9.43
CA PRO A 274 6.18 35.71 8.27
C PRO A 274 6.89 35.57 6.91
N ALA A 275 8.14 36.06 6.81
CA ALA A 275 8.96 35.90 5.61
C ALA A 275 9.34 34.44 5.35
N GLN A 276 9.77 33.71 6.38
CA GLN A 276 10.09 32.29 6.28
C GLN A 276 8.84 31.45 5.97
N GLN A 277 7.70 31.73 6.61
CA GLN A 277 6.44 31.05 6.28
C GLN A 277 6.04 31.28 4.82
N LYS A 278 6.12 32.53 4.32
CA LYS A 278 5.88 32.84 2.90
C LYS A 278 6.80 32.04 1.98
N GLN A 279 8.05 31.89 2.35
CA GLN A 279 9.05 31.14 1.57
C GLN A 279 8.72 29.66 1.54
N THR A 280 8.42 29.02 2.69
CA THR A 280 8.09 27.59 2.76
C THR A 280 6.83 27.25 1.95
N PHE A 281 5.77 28.04 2.09
CA PHE A 281 4.57 27.84 1.26
C PHE A 281 4.85 28.11 -0.21
N GLY A 282 5.58 29.19 -0.53
CA GLY A 282 5.96 29.53 -1.90
C GLY A 282 6.80 28.46 -2.58
N TYR A 283 7.69 27.80 -1.85
CA TYR A 283 8.44 26.64 -2.33
C TYR A 283 7.49 25.52 -2.75
N PHE A 284 6.62 25.08 -1.85
CA PHE A 284 5.68 23.98 -2.11
C PHE A 284 4.74 24.30 -3.28
N GLU A 285 4.12 25.48 -3.25
CA GLU A 285 3.21 25.93 -4.30
C GLU A 285 3.90 25.97 -5.67
N SER A 286 5.14 26.46 -5.72
CA SER A 286 5.92 26.52 -6.96
C SER A 286 6.33 25.13 -7.47
N LEU A 287 6.68 24.20 -6.56
CA LEU A 287 7.03 22.84 -6.94
C LEU A 287 5.82 22.10 -7.51
N VAL A 288 4.64 22.22 -6.87
CA VAL A 288 3.40 21.61 -7.35
C VAL A 288 3.03 22.14 -8.74
N ARG A 289 3.04 23.47 -8.93
CA ARG A 289 2.75 24.07 -10.25
C ARG A 289 3.74 23.61 -11.31
N TYR A 290 5.02 23.53 -10.96
CA TYR A 290 6.06 23.05 -11.87
C TYR A 290 5.81 21.59 -12.30
N MET A 291 5.46 20.69 -11.38
CA MET A 291 5.13 19.31 -11.72
C MET A 291 3.92 19.20 -12.65
N LYS A 292 2.95 20.11 -12.54
CA LYS A 292 1.77 20.16 -13.44
C LYS A 292 2.09 20.53 -14.89
N GLU A 293 3.24 21.15 -15.16
CA GLU A 293 3.65 21.51 -16.53
C GLU A 293 3.94 20.28 -17.39
N PHE A 294 4.17 19.12 -16.79
CA PHE A 294 4.53 17.89 -17.48
C PHE A 294 3.29 17.10 -17.93
N PRO A 295 3.12 16.81 -19.24
CA PRO A 295 1.84 16.40 -19.79
C PRO A 295 1.33 15.03 -19.34
N ASN A 296 2.21 14.11 -18.94
CA ASN A 296 1.87 12.78 -18.44
C ASN A 296 1.94 12.64 -16.92
N VAL A 297 2.18 13.71 -16.18
CA VAL A 297 2.05 13.73 -14.71
C VAL A 297 0.57 13.71 -14.33
N ARG A 298 0.23 12.85 -13.36
CA ARG A 298 -1.12 12.70 -12.80
C ARG A 298 -1.02 12.68 -11.29
N PHE A 299 -1.59 13.69 -10.64
CA PHE A 299 -1.76 13.67 -9.20
C PHE A 299 -2.91 12.75 -8.83
N ILE A 300 -2.68 11.93 -7.78
CA ILE A 300 -3.64 10.95 -7.29
C ILE A 300 -3.76 11.01 -5.77
N THR A 301 -4.90 10.51 -5.26
CA THR A 301 -5.12 10.27 -3.84
C THR A 301 -4.72 8.86 -3.43
N GLY A 302 -4.72 8.59 -2.10
CA GLY A 302 -4.54 7.23 -1.57
C GLY A 302 -5.61 6.25 -2.07
N SER A 303 -6.87 6.67 -2.15
CA SER A 303 -7.94 5.83 -2.71
C SER A 303 -7.69 5.47 -4.17
N GLN A 304 -7.27 6.44 -4.98
CA GLN A 304 -6.94 6.21 -6.38
C GLN A 304 -5.71 5.30 -6.55
N ALA A 305 -4.77 5.34 -5.60
CA ALA A 305 -3.64 4.41 -5.63
C ALA A 305 -4.08 2.95 -5.44
N LEU A 306 -5.13 2.67 -4.65
CA LEU A 306 -5.71 1.34 -4.54
C LEU A 306 -6.28 0.83 -5.86
N ASP A 307 -6.85 1.72 -6.67
CA ASP A 307 -7.36 1.38 -8.01
C ASP A 307 -6.23 1.09 -9.01
N LEU A 308 -5.06 1.71 -8.80
CA LEU A 308 -3.88 1.49 -9.65
C LEU A 308 -3.10 0.22 -9.28
N TYR A 309 -3.17 -0.22 -8.03
CA TYR A 309 -2.49 -1.40 -7.51
C TYR A 309 -3.48 -2.41 -6.91
N PRO A 310 -4.48 -2.89 -7.66
CA PRO A 310 -5.42 -3.86 -7.12
C PRO A 310 -4.72 -5.18 -6.83
N ASP A 311 -5.19 -5.90 -5.81
CA ASP A 311 -4.75 -7.28 -5.60
C ASP A 311 -5.46 -8.22 -6.59
N MET A 312 -4.85 -8.41 -7.76
CA MET A 312 -5.41 -9.21 -8.86
C MET A 312 -5.45 -10.72 -8.57
N ALA A 313 -4.87 -11.19 -7.47
CA ALA A 313 -5.01 -12.57 -7.02
C ALA A 313 -6.33 -12.81 -6.28
N GLN A 314 -6.87 -11.77 -5.62
CA GLN A 314 -8.13 -11.87 -4.88
C GLN A 314 -9.31 -11.97 -5.85
N GLY A 315 -10.19 -12.94 -5.60
CA GLY A 315 -11.34 -13.21 -6.46
C GLY A 315 -11.03 -13.91 -7.79
N ARG A 316 -9.74 -14.08 -8.14
CA ARG A 316 -9.32 -14.83 -9.33
C ARG A 316 -9.63 -16.32 -9.18
N GLU A 317 -10.02 -16.94 -10.29
CA GLU A 317 -10.17 -18.39 -10.38
C GLU A 317 -8.86 -19.04 -10.83
N PHE A 318 -8.41 -20.04 -10.06
CA PHE A 318 -7.20 -20.81 -10.32
C PHE A 318 -7.60 -22.22 -10.74
N PHE A 319 -7.29 -22.58 -11.97
CA PHE A 319 -7.55 -23.90 -12.52
C PHE A 319 -6.36 -24.86 -12.31
N SER A 320 -6.54 -26.12 -12.64
CA SER A 320 -5.51 -27.16 -12.46
C SER A 320 -4.17 -26.79 -13.12
N SER A 321 -4.18 -26.13 -14.29
CA SER A 321 -2.98 -25.66 -14.96
C SER A 321 -2.24 -24.58 -14.17
N ASP A 322 -2.99 -23.62 -13.57
CA ASP A 322 -2.42 -22.57 -12.73
C ASP A 322 -1.80 -23.17 -11.47
N LEU A 323 -2.55 -24.08 -10.80
CA LEU A 323 -2.09 -24.77 -9.60
C LEU A 323 -0.84 -25.61 -9.85
N ALA A 324 -0.77 -26.29 -11.01
CA ALA A 324 0.40 -27.04 -11.41
C ALA A 324 1.64 -26.13 -11.59
N ALA A 325 1.45 -24.99 -12.27
CA ALA A 325 2.50 -24.01 -12.46
C ALA A 325 2.94 -23.37 -11.14
N ILE A 326 2.00 -23.05 -10.24
CA ILE A 326 2.29 -22.53 -8.88
C ILE A 326 3.10 -23.55 -8.08
N ALA A 327 2.64 -24.80 -8.03
CA ALA A 327 3.29 -25.84 -7.26
C ALA A 327 4.72 -26.14 -7.74
N GLN A 328 4.96 -26.14 -9.07
CA GLN A 328 6.28 -26.41 -9.66
C GLN A 328 7.33 -25.35 -9.33
N THR A 329 6.93 -24.15 -8.96
CA THR A 329 7.85 -23.04 -8.64
C THR A 329 8.13 -22.88 -7.15
N VAL A 330 7.45 -23.65 -6.29
CA VAL A 330 7.78 -23.71 -4.86
C VAL A 330 9.06 -24.51 -4.67
N THR A 331 10.03 -23.94 -3.96
CA THR A 331 11.31 -24.56 -3.62
C THR A 331 11.55 -24.50 -2.11
N SER A 332 12.66 -25.07 -1.63
CA SER A 332 13.06 -24.92 -0.22
C SER A 332 13.32 -23.47 0.21
N ARG A 333 13.42 -22.54 -0.73
CA ARG A 333 13.42 -21.09 -0.50
C ARG A 333 12.02 -20.54 -0.80
N VAL A 334 11.12 -20.69 0.17
CA VAL A 334 9.73 -20.27 0.05
C VAL A 334 9.65 -18.73 -0.04
N SER A 335 8.94 -18.23 -1.05
CA SER A 335 8.73 -16.80 -1.28
C SER A 335 7.39 -16.55 -1.98
N PHE A 336 7.10 -15.26 -2.24
CA PHE A 336 6.03 -14.87 -3.16
C PHE A 336 6.36 -15.29 -4.60
N GLN A 337 5.33 -15.37 -5.44
CA GLN A 337 5.46 -15.60 -6.87
C GLN A 337 4.76 -14.48 -7.65
N GLN A 338 5.48 -13.84 -8.56
CA GLN A 338 4.88 -12.91 -9.53
C GLN A 338 4.57 -13.64 -10.84
N ARG A 339 3.36 -13.46 -11.37
CA ARG A 339 2.85 -14.15 -12.56
C ARG A 339 2.06 -13.19 -13.45
N GLY A 340 2.76 -12.57 -14.40
CA GLY A 340 2.12 -11.61 -15.29
C GLY A 340 1.52 -10.42 -14.53
N ASP A 341 0.19 -10.34 -14.53
CA ASP A 341 -0.60 -9.26 -13.94
C ASP A 341 -0.95 -9.43 -12.46
N TYR A 342 -0.54 -10.52 -11.82
CA TYR A 342 -0.79 -10.78 -10.41
C TYR A 342 0.43 -11.35 -9.67
N ALA A 343 0.41 -11.24 -8.35
CA ALA A 343 1.36 -11.89 -7.47
C ALA A 343 0.64 -12.68 -6.38
N LEU A 344 1.25 -13.78 -5.96
CA LEU A 344 0.80 -14.61 -4.85
C LEU A 344 1.83 -14.54 -3.72
N SER A 345 1.37 -14.27 -2.50
CA SER A 345 2.19 -14.42 -1.30
C SER A 345 2.36 -15.91 -0.94
N ALA A 346 3.32 -16.20 -0.08
CA ALA A 346 3.53 -17.57 0.39
C ALA A 346 2.29 -18.14 1.09
N SER A 347 1.54 -17.30 1.83
CA SER A 347 0.31 -17.72 2.51
C SER A 347 -0.84 -18.03 1.53
N GLU A 348 -0.95 -17.30 0.44
CA GLU A 348 -1.94 -17.58 -0.62
C GLU A 348 -1.60 -18.85 -1.39
N ILE A 349 -0.31 -19.10 -1.66
CA ILE A 349 0.16 -20.36 -2.24
C ILE A 349 -0.18 -21.53 -1.31
N PHE A 350 0.07 -21.36 0.00
CA PHE A 350 -0.25 -22.38 1.01
C PHE A 350 -1.75 -22.70 1.02
N GLU A 351 -2.63 -21.68 1.02
CA GLU A 351 -4.09 -21.87 0.99
C GLU A 351 -4.56 -22.57 -0.29
N LEU A 352 -4.08 -22.12 -1.47
CA LEU A 352 -4.46 -22.71 -2.76
C LEU A 352 -4.10 -24.19 -2.85
N LEU A 353 -2.86 -24.55 -2.50
CA LEU A 353 -2.40 -25.94 -2.59
C LEU A 353 -3.02 -26.83 -1.52
N THR A 354 -3.28 -26.31 -0.31
CA THR A 354 -4.03 -27.00 0.73
C THR A 354 -5.46 -27.29 0.26
N SER A 355 -6.13 -26.28 -0.28
CA SER A 355 -7.51 -26.41 -0.79
C SER A 355 -7.60 -27.37 -1.96
N TYR A 356 -6.60 -27.38 -2.85
CA TYR A 356 -6.52 -28.36 -3.94
C TYR A 356 -6.42 -29.78 -3.42
N LEU A 357 -5.41 -30.08 -2.58
CA LEU A 357 -5.23 -31.45 -2.07
C LEU A 357 -6.39 -31.92 -1.20
N ALA A 358 -6.99 -31.02 -0.41
CA ALA A 358 -8.17 -31.35 0.38
C ALA A 358 -9.36 -31.76 -0.51
N ARG A 359 -9.59 -31.10 -1.63
CA ARG A 359 -10.61 -31.48 -2.62
C ARG A 359 -10.28 -32.82 -3.30
N ALA A 360 -9.03 -32.98 -3.73
CA ALA A 360 -8.55 -34.20 -4.37
C ALA A 360 -8.67 -35.43 -3.44
N ALA A 361 -8.50 -35.24 -2.14
CA ALA A 361 -8.65 -36.31 -1.15
C ALA A 361 -10.10 -36.79 -0.98
N VAL A 362 -11.09 -35.92 -1.24
CA VAL A 362 -12.53 -36.24 -1.03
C VAL A 362 -13.23 -36.67 -2.33
N LYS A 363 -12.77 -36.19 -3.48
CA LYS A 363 -13.38 -36.49 -4.80
C LYS A 363 -12.48 -37.36 -5.66
N ASN A 364 -12.99 -38.51 -6.09
CA ASN A 364 -12.36 -39.35 -7.11
C ASN A 364 -12.60 -38.86 -8.56
N SER A 365 -12.77 -37.57 -8.83
CA SER A 365 -13.15 -37.08 -10.15
C SER A 365 -12.24 -36.00 -10.69
N ASP A 366 -11.92 -36.10 -12.00
CA ASP A 366 -11.19 -35.16 -12.84
C ASP A 366 -11.95 -33.84 -13.14
N ASP A 367 -12.99 -33.51 -12.37
CA ASP A 367 -13.74 -32.26 -12.56
C ASP A 367 -12.80 -31.05 -12.39
N LEU A 368 -12.81 -30.18 -13.37
CA LEU A 368 -12.12 -28.87 -13.39
C LEU A 368 -12.29 -28.18 -12.03
N ILE A 369 -11.22 -28.18 -11.24
CA ILE A 369 -11.22 -27.54 -9.94
C ILE A 369 -10.85 -26.09 -10.14
N ALA A 370 -11.83 -25.19 -10.10
CA ALA A 370 -11.59 -23.77 -9.92
C ALA A 370 -11.51 -23.46 -8.42
N LEU A 371 -10.39 -22.91 -7.98
CA LEU A 371 -10.18 -22.38 -6.64
C LEU A 371 -10.18 -20.86 -6.69
N ARG A 372 -10.69 -20.22 -5.65
CA ARG A 372 -10.73 -18.77 -5.55
C ARG A 372 -10.21 -18.34 -4.19
N LEU A 373 -9.30 -17.37 -4.19
CA LEU A 373 -8.86 -16.68 -2.98
C LEU A 373 -9.87 -15.60 -2.60
N SER A 374 -10.32 -15.62 -1.36
CA SER A 374 -11.21 -14.60 -0.81
C SER A 374 -10.45 -13.51 -0.08
N GLN A 375 -9.35 -13.87 0.54
CA GLN A 375 -8.46 -12.97 1.28
C GLN A 375 -7.10 -13.62 1.49
N THR A 376 -6.06 -12.81 1.74
CA THR A 376 -4.73 -13.29 2.09
C THR A 376 -4.71 -13.77 3.55
N PRO A 377 -4.37 -15.03 3.84
CA PRO A 377 -4.19 -15.51 5.21
C PRO A 377 -3.02 -14.79 5.88
N TYR A 378 -3.14 -14.48 7.17
CA TYR A 378 -2.03 -13.97 7.96
C TYR A 378 -0.95 -15.05 8.17
N GLY A 379 0.26 -14.63 8.49
CA GLY A 379 1.33 -15.53 8.91
C GLY A 379 1.06 -16.14 10.29
N PRO A 380 1.90 -17.07 10.77
CA PRO A 380 1.80 -17.63 12.10
C PRO A 380 1.79 -16.55 13.20
N SER A 381 1.14 -16.82 14.33
CA SER A 381 1.10 -15.89 15.48
C SER A 381 2.27 -16.08 16.45
N SER A 382 3.03 -17.17 16.32
CA SER A 382 4.23 -17.45 17.09
C SER A 382 5.27 -18.22 16.28
N ALA A 383 6.50 -18.27 16.76
CA ALA A 383 7.61 -18.93 16.09
C ALA A 383 7.31 -20.43 15.85
N PRO A 384 7.48 -20.90 14.59
CA PRO A 384 7.27 -22.30 14.24
C PRO A 384 8.39 -23.20 14.77
N PRO A 385 8.15 -24.53 14.88
CA PRO A 385 9.20 -25.48 15.22
C PRO A 385 10.32 -25.50 14.15
N VAL A 386 11.51 -25.88 14.55
CA VAL A 386 12.64 -26.05 13.63
C VAL A 386 12.82 -27.51 13.27
N LEU A 387 12.87 -27.81 11.98
CA LEU A 387 13.18 -29.14 11.47
C LEU A 387 14.66 -29.22 11.11
N GLU A 388 15.44 -30.00 11.84
CA GLU A 388 16.89 -30.14 11.57
C GLU A 388 17.19 -31.09 10.41
N LYS A 389 16.38 -32.15 10.24
CA LYS A 389 16.60 -33.20 9.24
C LYS A 389 15.27 -33.59 8.60
N ALA A 390 15.32 -33.99 7.33
CA ALA A 390 14.15 -34.47 6.63
C ALA A 390 13.49 -35.64 7.38
N ILE A 391 12.15 -35.64 7.42
CA ILE A 391 11.33 -36.71 7.98
C ILE A 391 10.48 -37.34 6.88
N LYS A 392 10.03 -38.56 7.11
CA LYS A 392 9.10 -39.27 6.22
C LYS A 392 7.82 -39.60 6.97
N VAL A 393 6.68 -39.41 6.32
CA VAL A 393 5.35 -39.78 6.81
C VAL A 393 4.62 -40.55 5.73
N SER A 394 3.62 -41.35 6.10
CA SER A 394 2.80 -42.03 5.07
C SER A 394 1.96 -41.02 4.28
N GLY A 395 1.74 -41.30 2.99
CA GLY A 395 0.88 -40.44 2.15
C GLY A 395 -0.51 -40.27 2.74
N LYS A 396 -1.08 -41.32 3.37
CA LYS A 396 -2.37 -41.26 4.05
C LYS A 396 -2.37 -40.27 5.21
N GLN A 397 -1.32 -40.30 6.07
CA GLN A 397 -1.16 -39.35 7.17
C GLN A 397 -1.04 -37.92 6.67
N PHE A 398 -0.27 -37.73 5.59
CA PHE A 398 -0.10 -36.39 4.97
C PHE A 398 -1.45 -35.82 4.49
N LEU A 399 -2.25 -36.63 3.77
CA LEU A 399 -3.59 -36.22 3.33
C LEU A 399 -4.58 -35.96 4.48
N SER A 400 -4.53 -36.74 5.56
CA SER A 400 -5.32 -36.43 6.76
C SER A 400 -4.96 -35.07 7.34
N THR A 401 -3.68 -34.78 7.45
CA THR A 401 -3.18 -33.46 7.91
C THR A 401 -3.58 -32.31 6.97
N VAL A 402 -3.67 -32.56 5.65
CA VAL A 402 -4.16 -31.54 4.69
C VAL A 402 -5.60 -31.10 5.05
N LEU A 403 -6.47 -32.04 5.45
CA LEU A 403 -7.83 -31.70 5.84
C LEU A 403 -7.86 -30.85 7.13
N ASP A 404 -7.06 -31.23 8.13
CA ASP A 404 -6.94 -30.48 9.39
C ASP A 404 -6.43 -29.06 9.14
N VAL A 405 -5.41 -28.89 8.27
CA VAL A 405 -4.85 -27.58 7.91
C VAL A 405 -5.87 -26.74 7.13
N ARG A 406 -6.63 -27.34 6.21
CA ARG A 406 -7.71 -26.65 5.51
C ARG A 406 -8.74 -26.09 6.48
N ASP A 407 -9.18 -26.90 7.44
CA ASP A 407 -10.19 -26.51 8.42
C ASP A 407 -9.66 -25.41 9.35
N PHE A 408 -8.38 -25.48 9.74
CA PHE A 408 -7.71 -24.41 10.48
C PHE A 408 -7.70 -23.09 9.69
N LEU A 409 -7.30 -23.12 8.41
CA LEU A 409 -7.29 -21.94 7.54
C LEU A 409 -8.68 -21.33 7.38
N ALA A 410 -9.71 -22.16 7.19
CA ALA A 410 -11.08 -21.70 7.02
C ALA A 410 -11.63 -20.96 8.25
N VAL A 411 -11.22 -21.37 9.45
CA VAL A 411 -11.67 -20.76 10.71
C VAL A 411 -10.84 -19.56 11.11
N ASN A 412 -9.50 -19.66 10.97
CA ASN A 412 -8.58 -18.67 11.54
C ASN A 412 -8.10 -17.64 10.53
N HIS A 413 -8.23 -17.90 9.23
CA HIS A 413 -7.64 -17.09 8.15
C HIS A 413 -6.16 -16.77 8.39
N GLN A 414 -5.42 -17.77 8.87
CA GLN A 414 -4.05 -17.65 9.34
C GLN A 414 -3.28 -18.94 9.11
N ILE A 415 -2.00 -18.85 8.78
CA ILE A 415 -1.10 -19.99 8.70
C ILE A 415 -0.91 -20.57 10.12
N PRO A 416 -1.01 -21.89 10.31
CA PRO A 416 -0.79 -22.49 11.64
C PRO A 416 0.65 -22.27 12.12
N ASN A 417 0.84 -22.15 13.43
CA ASN A 417 2.18 -22.03 14.03
C ASN A 417 3.03 -23.28 13.81
N ALA A 418 2.38 -24.42 13.72
CA ALA A 418 3.00 -25.72 13.44
C ALA A 418 2.00 -26.61 12.69
N VAL A 419 2.49 -27.44 11.77
CA VAL A 419 1.70 -28.48 11.10
C VAL A 419 2.02 -29.83 11.73
N TRP A 420 0.98 -30.49 12.25
CA TRP A 420 1.11 -31.76 12.95
C TRP A 420 0.89 -32.95 12.02
N LEU A 421 1.90 -33.81 11.93
CA LEU A 421 1.90 -35.03 11.15
C LEU A 421 1.95 -36.24 12.11
N GLY A 422 0.82 -36.57 12.68
CA GLY A 422 0.72 -37.50 13.82
C GLY A 422 1.30 -36.87 15.08
N SER A 423 2.35 -37.44 15.65
CA SER A 423 3.05 -36.91 16.84
C SER A 423 4.21 -35.99 16.53
N ARG A 424 4.45 -35.66 15.27
CA ARG A 424 5.55 -34.79 14.85
C ARG A 424 5.01 -33.46 14.34
N SER A 425 5.61 -32.36 14.77
CA SER A 425 5.32 -31.03 14.25
C SER A 425 6.44 -30.56 13.32
N VAL A 426 6.08 -29.86 12.27
CA VAL A 426 6.99 -29.23 11.32
C VAL A 426 6.58 -27.77 11.11
N ALA A 427 7.53 -26.96 10.65
CA ALA A 427 7.23 -25.57 10.29
C ALA A 427 6.33 -25.51 9.05
N PRO A 428 5.46 -24.50 8.94
CA PRO A 428 4.58 -24.33 7.77
C PRO A 428 5.34 -24.27 6.44
N GLN A 429 6.54 -23.65 6.39
CA GLN A 429 7.35 -23.58 5.17
C GLN A 429 7.89 -24.96 4.76
N ASP A 430 8.27 -25.81 5.72
CA ASP A 430 8.72 -27.19 5.43
C ASP A 430 7.57 -28.02 4.85
N TYR A 431 6.39 -27.85 5.45
CA TYR A 431 5.16 -28.51 4.98
C TYR A 431 4.74 -28.00 3.60
N LEU A 432 4.85 -26.68 3.32
CA LEU A 432 4.48 -26.10 2.02
C LEU A 432 5.27 -26.70 0.86
N VAL A 433 6.55 -26.96 1.05
CA VAL A 433 7.37 -27.58 0.00
C VAL A 433 6.85 -28.98 -0.32
N ALA A 434 6.62 -29.81 0.69
CA ALA A 434 6.08 -31.16 0.49
C ALA A 434 4.64 -31.14 -0.08
N LEU A 435 3.82 -30.16 0.35
CA LEU A 435 2.48 -29.90 -0.19
C LEU A 435 2.53 -29.60 -1.68
N ALA A 436 3.48 -28.75 -2.11
CA ALA A 436 3.67 -28.37 -3.50
C ALA A 436 4.17 -29.54 -4.35
N GLU A 437 5.14 -30.31 -3.86
CA GLU A 437 5.62 -31.51 -4.55
C GLU A 437 4.52 -32.54 -4.80
N LEU A 438 3.69 -32.81 -3.76
CA LEU A 438 2.55 -33.71 -3.89
C LEU A 438 1.50 -33.15 -4.85
N SER A 439 1.18 -31.86 -4.74
CA SER A 439 0.23 -31.19 -5.65
C SER A 439 0.68 -31.27 -7.10
N ALA A 440 1.95 -30.96 -7.37
CA ALA A 440 2.52 -31.05 -8.72
C ALA A 440 2.52 -32.48 -9.28
N ARG A 441 2.72 -33.47 -8.43
CA ARG A 441 2.65 -34.89 -8.81
C ARG A 441 1.22 -35.28 -9.22
N LEU A 442 0.22 -34.98 -8.38
CA LEU A 442 -1.17 -35.36 -8.65
C LEU A 442 -1.74 -34.60 -9.87
N LEU A 443 -1.43 -33.30 -10.01
CA LEU A 443 -1.84 -32.49 -11.16
C LEU A 443 -1.28 -32.98 -12.50
N ARG A 444 -0.22 -33.78 -12.48
CA ARG A 444 0.34 -34.45 -13.67
C ARG A 444 -0.19 -35.89 -13.87
N GLY A 445 -1.24 -36.28 -13.17
CA GLY A 445 -1.83 -37.61 -13.27
C GLY A 445 -1.09 -38.69 -12.48
N GLY A 446 -0.16 -38.31 -11.59
CA GLY A 446 0.50 -39.23 -10.68
C GLY A 446 -0.43 -39.70 -9.55
N THR A 447 -0.05 -40.76 -8.85
CA THR A 447 -0.79 -41.29 -7.70
C THR A 447 -0.19 -40.83 -6.39
N LEU A 448 -1.01 -40.92 -5.31
CA LEU A 448 -0.52 -40.72 -3.94
C LEU A 448 0.64 -41.65 -3.64
N PRO A 449 1.82 -41.15 -3.24
CA PRO A 449 2.93 -42.00 -2.88
C PRO A 449 2.70 -42.65 -1.49
N ASP A 450 3.28 -43.83 -1.26
CA ASP A 450 3.23 -44.46 0.06
C ASP A 450 3.86 -43.59 1.14
N THR A 451 4.87 -42.80 0.76
CA THR A 451 5.64 -41.97 1.68
C THR A 451 5.84 -40.58 1.09
N VAL A 452 5.61 -39.54 1.91
CA VAL A 452 5.93 -38.13 1.64
C VAL A 452 7.13 -37.74 2.49
N THR A 453 8.12 -37.09 1.89
CA THR A 453 9.29 -36.54 2.59
C THR A 453 9.06 -35.07 2.86
N ILE A 454 9.30 -34.64 4.10
CA ILE A 454 9.30 -33.22 4.50
C ILE A 454 10.74 -32.86 4.84
N ALA A 455 11.29 -31.89 4.13
CA ALA A 455 12.65 -31.40 4.31
C ALA A 455 12.65 -29.96 4.84
N PRO A 456 13.72 -29.53 5.54
CA PRO A 456 13.85 -28.15 5.99
C PRO A 456 13.75 -27.14 4.84
N ALA A 457 13.03 -26.06 5.08
CA ALA A 457 12.84 -24.95 4.14
C ALA A 457 12.93 -23.60 4.86
N GLN A 458 13.11 -22.54 4.09
CA GLN A 458 13.25 -21.18 4.60
C GLN A 458 12.20 -20.27 3.96
N LEU A 459 11.54 -19.44 4.76
CA LEU A 459 10.72 -18.33 4.26
C LEU A 459 11.64 -17.16 3.94
N VAL A 460 12.08 -17.03 2.69
CA VAL A 460 13.04 -15.99 2.29
C VAL A 460 12.42 -14.61 2.21
N ALA A 461 11.08 -14.50 2.16
CA ALA A 461 10.38 -13.22 2.28
C ALA A 461 10.72 -12.46 3.58
N THR A 462 11.25 -13.14 4.61
CA THR A 462 11.77 -12.51 5.83
C THR A 462 13.01 -11.64 5.58
N GLU A 463 13.69 -11.78 4.45
CA GLU A 463 14.84 -10.95 4.07
C GLU A 463 14.43 -9.48 3.82
N TYR A 464 13.15 -9.23 3.54
CA TYR A 464 12.55 -7.90 3.36
C TYR A 464 12.10 -7.23 4.67
N ILE A 465 12.28 -7.89 5.81
CA ILE A 465 11.98 -7.36 7.13
C ILE A 465 13.28 -6.87 7.77
N ALA A 466 13.28 -5.64 8.25
CA ALA A 466 14.46 -5.04 8.88
C ALA A 466 14.93 -5.85 10.11
N ARG A 467 16.22 -5.74 10.42
CA ARG A 467 16.76 -6.23 11.68
C ARG A 467 16.50 -5.20 12.76
N ASP A 468 16.14 -5.68 13.95
CA ASP A 468 15.98 -4.81 15.11
C ASP A 468 17.31 -4.11 15.46
N SER A 469 17.21 -2.81 15.71
CA SER A 469 18.31 -1.97 16.20
C SER A 469 17.74 -0.65 16.69
N VAL A 470 18.40 0.02 17.61
CA VAL A 470 17.99 1.36 18.09
C VAL A 470 17.78 2.34 16.92
N LYS A 471 18.61 2.26 15.87
CA LYS A 471 18.48 3.12 14.69
C LYS A 471 17.18 2.88 13.91
N LEU A 472 16.59 1.69 13.96
CA LEU A 472 15.31 1.40 13.30
C LEU A 472 14.16 2.19 13.95
N TRP A 473 14.28 2.46 15.23
CA TRP A 473 13.31 3.15 16.08
C TRP A 473 13.76 4.60 16.37
N ASP A 474 14.53 5.20 15.47
CA ASP A 474 15.11 6.54 15.60
C ASP A 474 14.03 7.63 15.47
N TRP A 475 13.23 7.78 16.52
CA TRP A 475 12.24 8.84 16.69
C TRP A 475 12.46 9.51 18.06
N PRO A 476 12.70 10.83 18.10
CA PRO A 476 13.06 11.55 19.34
C PRO A 476 12.03 11.43 20.47
N ILE A 477 10.83 10.94 20.17
CA ILE A 477 9.75 10.77 21.15
C ILE A 477 9.96 9.53 22.00
N PHE A 478 10.54 8.47 21.46
CA PHE A 478 10.78 7.26 22.22
C PHE A 478 11.67 7.48 23.46
N PRO A 479 11.47 6.70 24.52
CA PRO A 479 12.44 6.61 25.59
C PRO A 479 13.84 6.27 25.06
N ASP A 480 14.87 6.80 25.73
CA ASP A 480 16.25 6.56 25.31
C ASP A 480 16.57 5.06 25.19
N GLY A 481 17.11 4.69 24.06
CA GLY A 481 17.49 3.30 23.77
C GLY A 481 16.32 2.37 23.44
N PHE A 482 15.13 2.89 23.19
CA PHE A 482 13.98 2.07 22.79
C PHE A 482 14.30 1.24 21.53
N HIS A 483 14.00 -0.04 21.57
CA HIS A 483 14.01 -0.97 20.45
C HIS A 483 13.12 -2.18 20.77
N SER A 484 12.68 -2.96 19.77
CA SER A 484 11.83 -4.11 20.00
C SER A 484 12.13 -5.28 19.05
N ALA A 485 12.97 -6.20 19.50
CA ALA A 485 13.22 -7.45 18.79
C ALA A 485 11.93 -8.26 18.62
N HIS A 486 11.03 -8.21 19.61
CA HIS A 486 9.75 -8.93 19.57
C HIS A 486 8.84 -8.46 18.43
N LEU A 487 8.67 -7.14 18.24
CA LEU A 487 7.90 -6.62 17.11
C LEU A 487 8.50 -7.06 15.77
N MET A 488 9.84 -7.08 15.66
CA MET A 488 10.50 -7.51 14.42
C MET A 488 10.41 -9.03 14.21
N GLU A 489 10.30 -9.83 15.26
CA GLU A 489 9.97 -11.27 15.16
C GLU A 489 8.55 -11.48 14.65
N LEU A 490 7.56 -10.80 15.23
CA LEU A 490 6.18 -10.84 14.73
C LEU A 490 6.10 -10.35 13.29
N ALA A 491 6.86 -9.31 12.92
CA ALA A 491 6.94 -8.85 11.54
C ALA A 491 7.43 -9.94 10.57
N ARG A 492 8.46 -10.71 10.97
CA ARG A 492 8.96 -11.84 10.17
C ARG A 492 7.93 -12.95 10.02
N LEU A 493 7.13 -13.20 11.05
CA LEU A 493 6.01 -14.15 10.95
C LEU A 493 4.97 -13.66 9.94
N GLN A 494 4.74 -12.36 9.81
CA GLN A 494 3.82 -11.82 8.82
C GLN A 494 4.42 -11.67 7.41
N ALA A 495 5.71 -11.95 7.21
CA ALA A 495 6.32 -12.00 5.88
C ALA A 495 5.67 -13.05 4.95
N TRP A 496 4.92 -13.99 5.49
CA TRP A 496 4.05 -14.90 4.73
C TRP A 496 3.06 -14.18 3.81
N THR A 497 2.67 -12.96 4.17
CA THR A 497 1.70 -12.14 3.43
C THR A 497 2.35 -11.23 2.38
N LEU A 498 3.69 -11.16 2.38
CA LEU A 498 4.44 -10.24 1.52
C LEU A 498 4.37 -10.68 0.05
N LYS A 499 4.04 -9.72 -0.83
CA LYS A 499 4.11 -9.87 -2.28
C LYS A 499 4.19 -8.51 -2.96
N PRO A 500 4.78 -8.39 -4.18
CA PRO A 500 4.78 -7.13 -4.90
C PRO A 500 3.37 -6.68 -5.27
N ALA A 501 3.13 -5.38 -5.21
CA ALA A 501 1.96 -4.77 -5.81
C ALA A 501 2.26 -4.44 -7.28
N ILE A 502 1.33 -4.81 -8.17
CA ILE A 502 1.51 -4.66 -9.61
C ILE A 502 0.65 -3.50 -10.07
N LEU A 503 1.30 -2.52 -10.69
CA LEU A 503 0.61 -1.39 -11.30
C LEU A 503 -0.13 -1.87 -12.54
N ILE A 504 -1.46 -1.68 -12.56
CA ILE A 504 -2.22 -1.93 -13.79
C ILE A 504 -2.17 -0.69 -14.69
N SER A 505 -1.85 -0.91 -15.97
CA SER A 505 -1.99 0.15 -16.96
C SER A 505 -3.47 0.49 -17.09
N GLN A 506 -3.87 1.71 -16.70
CA GLN A 506 -5.22 2.16 -16.98
C GLN A 506 -5.45 2.14 -18.50
N PRO A 507 -6.54 1.56 -19.00
CA PRO A 507 -6.87 1.71 -20.40
C PRO A 507 -7.00 3.21 -20.68
N THR A 508 -6.27 3.69 -21.70
CA THR A 508 -6.43 5.04 -22.22
C THR A 508 -7.92 5.28 -22.39
N SER A 509 -8.46 6.34 -21.79
CA SER A 509 -9.88 6.67 -21.69
C SER A 509 -10.56 6.75 -23.06
N ALA A 510 -11.03 5.61 -23.57
CA ALA A 510 -11.88 5.49 -24.75
C ALA A 510 -13.19 4.73 -24.45
N SER A 511 -13.50 4.44 -23.18
CA SER A 511 -14.75 3.71 -22.84
C SER A 511 -15.37 4.13 -21.49
N ALA A 512 -15.34 5.44 -21.17
CA ALA A 512 -16.14 5.99 -20.09
C ALA A 512 -17.43 6.61 -20.65
N SER A 513 -18.21 5.82 -21.39
CA SER A 513 -19.64 6.08 -21.67
C SER A 513 -20.38 4.76 -21.48
N HIS A 514 -21.29 4.75 -20.52
CA HIS A 514 -22.19 3.67 -20.11
C HIS A 514 -21.66 2.69 -19.04
N ARG A 515 -21.80 3.14 -17.75
CA ARG A 515 -22.54 2.30 -16.78
C ARG A 515 -23.17 3.21 -15.70
#